data_f5b34d5ad4d06910ea4a42c3c709f764
#
_entry.id   f5b34d5ad4d06910ea4a42c3c709f764
#
_cell.length_a   1.000
_cell.length_b   1.000
_cell.length_c   1.000
_cell.angle_alpha   90.00
_cell.angle_beta   90.00
_cell.angle_gamma   90.00
#
_symmetry.space_group_name_H-M   'P 1'
#
loop_
_entity.id
_entity.type
_entity.pdbx_description
1 polymer ?
#
loop_
_entity_poly.entity_id
_entity_poly.type
_entity_poly.pdbx_seq_one_letter_code
_entity_poly.pdbx_strand_id
1 'polypeptide(L)'
;MLNKFTIIGLIIGSAISLLGVSSMIDSLSNPNEVQEDSQTFGIGEMDKIQFNAPENSFQKIIITGDSFDVKISTPDSDNNIDESFKGKANLSWTSTSSGETIIVIQNTGESEFTEEYRFELERDPLFFTYSILVIIAGIVIIGFSAGFSAKKPKGF
;
A
#
# COMPACT_ATOMS: atom_id res chain seq x y z
N MET A 1 18.54 19.89 -37.61
CA MET A 1 18.29 20.44 -36.25
C MET A 1 16.97 19.91 -35.76
N LEU A 2 16.92 19.37 -34.54
CA LEU A 2 15.68 18.92 -33.89
C LEU A 2 14.76 20.13 -33.62
N ASN A 3 13.47 19.96 -33.86
CA ASN A 3 12.49 20.99 -33.55
C ASN A 3 12.37 21.16 -32.04
N LYS A 4 12.08 22.37 -31.54
CA LYS A 4 11.89 22.66 -30.11
C LYS A 4 10.84 21.75 -29.48
N PHE A 5 9.76 21.48 -30.18
CA PHE A 5 8.69 20.56 -29.71
C PHE A 5 9.17 19.11 -29.59
N THR A 6 10.03 18.65 -30.49
CA THR A 6 10.64 17.32 -30.41
C THR A 6 11.56 17.19 -29.20
N ILE A 7 12.36 18.22 -28.89
CA ILE A 7 13.23 18.21 -27.72
C ILE A 7 12.38 18.16 -26.42
N ILE A 8 11.34 19.00 -26.35
CA ILE A 8 10.43 19.02 -25.18
C ILE A 8 9.76 17.67 -24.99
N GLY A 9 9.23 17.07 -26.05
CA GLY A 9 8.56 15.77 -25.95
C GLY A 9 9.52 14.63 -25.60
N LEU A 10 10.77 14.66 -26.08
CA LEU A 10 11.79 13.71 -25.67
C LEU A 10 12.12 13.83 -24.18
N ILE A 11 12.26 15.05 -23.66
CA ILE A 11 12.54 15.28 -22.24
C ILE A 11 11.37 14.80 -21.37
N ILE A 12 10.15 15.21 -21.70
CA ILE A 12 8.95 14.84 -20.94
C ILE A 12 8.72 13.33 -21.00
N GLY A 13 8.75 12.72 -22.19
CA GLY A 13 8.55 11.30 -22.36
C GLY A 13 9.60 10.45 -21.63
N SER A 14 10.87 10.88 -21.67
CA SER A 14 11.96 10.24 -20.92
C SER A 14 11.75 10.34 -19.41
N ALA A 15 11.36 11.52 -18.91
CA ALA A 15 11.08 11.71 -17.48
C ALA A 15 9.93 10.81 -17.01
N ILE A 16 8.84 10.74 -17.77
CA ILE A 16 7.69 9.88 -17.46
C ILE A 16 8.09 8.39 -17.49
N SER A 17 8.83 7.95 -18.51
CA SER A 17 9.31 6.57 -18.58
C SER A 17 10.22 6.20 -17.42
N LEU A 18 11.13 7.10 -17.03
CA LEU A 18 12.03 6.87 -15.88
C LEU A 18 11.25 6.77 -14.56
N LEU A 19 10.23 7.60 -14.36
CA LEU A 19 9.37 7.50 -13.19
C LEU A 19 8.64 6.14 -13.15
N GLY A 20 8.10 5.67 -14.27
CA GLY A 20 7.46 4.36 -14.36
C GLY A 20 8.44 3.21 -14.08
N VAL A 21 9.66 3.27 -14.61
CA VAL A 21 10.72 2.28 -14.35
C VAL A 21 11.11 2.28 -12.87
N SER A 22 11.31 3.47 -12.28
CA SER A 22 11.64 3.59 -10.85
C SER A 22 10.53 3.00 -9.96
N SER A 23 9.27 3.30 -10.26
CA SER A 23 8.11 2.75 -9.55
C SER A 23 8.02 1.22 -9.71
N MET A 24 8.32 0.69 -10.90
CA MET A 24 8.33 -0.75 -11.15
C MET A 24 9.43 -1.46 -10.35
N ILE A 25 10.64 -0.88 -10.31
CA ILE A 25 11.76 -1.41 -9.52
C ILE A 25 11.41 -1.41 -8.03
N ASP A 26 10.81 -0.33 -7.52
CA ASP A 26 10.36 -0.26 -6.13
C ASP A 26 9.32 -1.34 -5.82
N SER A 27 8.33 -1.54 -6.69
CA SER A 27 7.33 -2.60 -6.53
C SER A 27 7.93 -4.01 -6.49
N LEU A 28 8.98 -4.27 -7.28
CA LEU A 28 9.66 -5.57 -7.31
C LEU A 28 10.60 -5.77 -6.11
N SER A 29 11.18 -4.68 -5.61
CA SER A 29 12.12 -4.74 -4.49
C SER A 29 11.42 -4.78 -3.13
N ASN A 30 10.23 -4.16 -3.04
CA ASN A 30 9.42 -4.04 -1.85
C ASN A 30 8.00 -4.55 -2.14
N PRO A 31 7.78 -5.86 -2.16
CA PRO A 31 6.47 -6.43 -2.48
C PRO A 31 5.42 -6.16 -1.41
N ASN A 32 5.84 -5.84 -0.19
CA ASN A 32 4.98 -5.53 0.93
C ASN A 32 4.93 -4.01 1.16
N GLU A 33 3.78 -3.55 1.62
CA GLU A 33 3.56 -2.18 2.07
C GLU A 33 3.40 -2.18 3.59
N VAL A 34 4.03 -1.22 4.27
CA VAL A 34 3.88 -1.05 5.72
C VAL A 34 2.87 0.05 5.96
N GLN A 35 1.78 -0.28 6.63
CA GLN A 35 0.78 0.67 7.11
C GLN A 35 0.92 0.85 8.62
N GLU A 36 1.08 2.09 9.04
CA GLU A 36 1.10 2.49 10.44
C GLU A 36 0.03 3.57 10.65
N ASP A 37 -0.78 3.42 11.68
CA ASP A 37 -1.77 4.42 12.05
C ASP A 37 -2.03 4.38 13.56
N SER A 38 -2.67 5.45 14.08
CA SER A 38 -3.10 5.55 15.47
C SER A 38 -4.46 6.23 15.51
N GLN A 39 -5.42 5.56 16.13
CA GLN A 39 -6.80 6.04 16.23
C GLN A 39 -7.33 5.93 17.66
N THR A 40 -8.29 6.79 18.00
CA THR A 40 -8.96 6.79 19.29
C THR A 40 -10.46 6.62 19.10
N PHE A 41 -11.05 5.73 19.87
CA PHE A 41 -12.46 5.35 19.79
C PHE A 41 -13.16 5.63 21.11
N GLY A 42 -14.43 6.04 21.02
CA GLY A 42 -15.27 6.36 22.15
C GLY A 42 -15.78 5.13 22.90
N ILE A 43 -16.51 5.39 23.99
CA ILE A 43 -17.13 4.36 24.81
C ILE A 43 -18.16 3.59 24.01
N GLY A 44 -18.08 2.25 24.03
CA GLY A 44 -18.99 1.35 23.32
C GLY A 44 -18.78 1.29 21.82
N GLU A 45 -17.80 2.03 21.28
CA GLU A 45 -17.44 1.94 19.86
C GLU A 45 -16.66 0.66 19.55
N MET A 46 -16.71 0.26 18.30
CA MET A 46 -16.03 -0.91 17.77
C MET A 46 -15.23 -0.48 16.53
N ASP A 47 -14.02 -0.98 16.43
CA ASP A 47 -13.27 -0.93 15.17
C ASP A 47 -13.17 -2.30 14.51
N LYS A 48 -13.13 -2.29 13.18
CA LYS A 48 -12.91 -3.47 12.36
C LYS A 48 -11.87 -3.19 11.30
N ILE A 49 -10.68 -3.74 11.47
CA ILE A 49 -9.59 -3.67 10.52
C ILE A 49 -9.57 -4.96 9.70
N GLN A 50 -9.46 -4.84 8.37
CA GLN A 50 -9.44 -5.97 7.45
C GLN A 50 -8.38 -5.73 6.39
N PHE A 51 -7.45 -6.68 6.22
CA PHE A 51 -6.36 -6.58 5.26
C PHE A 51 -5.84 -7.95 4.82
N ASN A 52 -5.12 -7.99 3.70
CA ASN A 52 -4.41 -9.19 3.26
C ASN A 52 -2.97 -9.14 3.77
N ALA A 53 -2.63 -10.07 4.66
CA ALA A 53 -1.29 -10.24 5.18
C ALA A 53 -0.49 -11.17 4.26
N PRO A 54 0.73 -10.78 3.83
CA PRO A 54 1.64 -11.69 3.16
C PRO A 54 2.14 -12.83 4.08
N GLU A 55 2.52 -13.96 3.51
CA GLU A 55 3.23 -15.00 4.25
C GLU A 55 4.56 -14.46 4.82
N ASN A 56 4.90 -14.84 6.05
CA ASN A 56 6.07 -14.41 6.80
C ASN A 56 6.11 -12.90 7.14
N SER A 57 5.00 -12.19 7.00
CA SER A 57 4.89 -10.78 7.39
C SER A 57 4.67 -10.60 8.89
N PHE A 58 5.25 -9.54 9.46
CA PHE A 58 5.15 -9.21 10.88
C PHE A 58 4.02 -8.22 11.12
N GLN A 59 3.12 -8.59 12.02
CA GLN A 59 1.96 -7.79 12.39
C GLN A 59 2.06 -7.39 13.86
N LYS A 60 1.68 -6.16 14.17
CA LYS A 60 1.68 -5.64 15.53
C LYS A 60 0.54 -4.67 15.74
N ILE A 61 -0.13 -4.80 16.88
CA ILE A 61 -1.11 -3.83 17.37
C ILE A 61 -0.93 -3.60 18.86
N ILE A 62 -1.02 -2.37 19.29
CA ILE A 62 -1.00 -1.93 20.67
C ILE A 62 -2.32 -1.25 20.96
N ILE A 63 -3.04 -1.71 21.96
CA ILE A 63 -4.33 -1.14 22.37
C ILE A 63 -4.19 -0.69 23.82
N THR A 64 -4.64 0.53 24.11
CA THR A 64 -4.61 1.12 25.44
C THR A 64 -6.00 1.64 25.78
N GLY A 65 -6.61 1.13 26.83
CA GLY A 65 -7.96 1.50 27.28
C GLY A 65 -8.28 0.88 28.63
N ASP A 66 -9.43 1.22 29.20
CA ASP A 66 -9.86 0.69 30.49
C ASP A 66 -10.20 -0.82 30.40
N SER A 67 -11.08 -1.17 29.45
CA SER A 67 -11.45 -2.55 29.14
C SER A 67 -11.87 -2.67 27.67
N PHE A 68 -11.44 -3.71 26.99
CA PHE A 68 -11.76 -3.96 25.58
C PHE A 68 -11.66 -5.44 25.24
N ASP A 69 -12.47 -5.88 24.29
CA ASP A 69 -12.42 -7.22 23.72
C ASP A 69 -11.70 -7.16 22.37
N VAL A 70 -10.82 -8.13 22.12
CA VAL A 70 -10.07 -8.24 20.87
C VAL A 70 -10.32 -9.60 20.24
N LYS A 71 -10.74 -9.58 18.99
CA LYS A 71 -10.86 -10.78 18.17
C LYS A 71 -9.98 -10.63 16.93
N ILE A 72 -8.99 -11.50 16.78
CA ILE A 72 -8.14 -11.61 15.60
C ILE A 72 -8.43 -12.93 14.92
N SER A 73 -8.71 -12.88 13.62
CA SER A 73 -8.90 -14.06 12.77
C SER A 73 -7.89 -14.00 11.63
N THR A 74 -7.03 -15.00 11.56
CA THR A 74 -5.97 -15.13 10.57
C THR A 74 -6.24 -16.31 9.63
N PRO A 75 -5.66 -16.34 8.41
CA PRO A 75 -5.91 -17.43 7.44
C PRO A 75 -5.50 -18.82 7.96
N ASP A 76 -4.45 -18.86 8.76
CA ASP A 76 -3.86 -20.09 9.33
C ASP A 76 -4.49 -20.56 10.64
N SER A 77 -5.38 -19.74 11.23
CA SER A 77 -6.00 -19.95 12.55
C SER A 77 -5.03 -20.10 13.74
N ASP A 78 -3.74 -20.26 13.53
CA ASP A 78 -2.75 -20.49 14.60
C ASP A 78 -2.54 -19.23 15.46
N ASN A 79 -2.79 -18.05 14.88
CA ASN A 79 -2.67 -16.75 15.52
C ASN A 79 -4.04 -16.14 15.88
N ASN A 80 -5.11 -16.94 15.90
CA ASN A 80 -6.42 -16.46 16.28
C ASN A 80 -6.45 -16.09 17.77
N ILE A 81 -7.02 -14.93 18.07
CA ILE A 81 -7.23 -14.39 19.42
C ILE A 81 -8.72 -14.08 19.58
N ASP A 82 -9.28 -14.40 20.74
CA ASP A 82 -10.63 -14.01 21.13
C ASP A 82 -10.60 -13.82 22.66
N GLU A 83 -10.13 -12.65 23.11
CA GLU A 83 -9.84 -12.38 24.51
C GLU A 83 -10.23 -10.96 24.93
N SER A 84 -10.53 -10.81 26.23
CA SER A 84 -10.79 -9.51 26.89
C SER A 84 -9.54 -9.01 27.59
N PHE A 85 -9.24 -7.75 27.45
CA PHE A 85 -8.07 -7.08 28.02
C PHE A 85 -8.46 -5.90 28.90
N LYS A 86 -7.54 -5.53 29.81
CA LYS A 86 -7.64 -4.32 30.64
C LYS A 86 -6.33 -3.56 30.62
N GLY A 87 -6.42 -2.24 30.54
CA GLY A 87 -5.26 -1.34 30.53
C GLY A 87 -4.57 -1.32 29.18
N LYS A 88 -3.60 -2.21 28.94
CA LYS A 88 -2.80 -2.24 27.73
C LYS A 88 -2.61 -3.66 27.22
N ALA A 89 -2.91 -3.87 25.95
CA ALA A 89 -2.54 -5.07 25.20
C ALA A 89 -1.46 -4.74 24.16
N ASN A 90 -0.46 -5.61 24.01
CA ASN A 90 0.56 -5.53 22.97
C ASN A 90 0.58 -6.88 22.26
N LEU A 91 -0.10 -6.95 21.13
CA LEU A 91 -0.27 -8.16 20.35
C LEU A 91 0.64 -8.10 19.13
N SER A 92 1.37 -9.18 18.89
CA SER A 92 2.22 -9.30 17.69
C SER A 92 2.28 -10.74 17.24
N TRP A 93 2.25 -10.95 15.94
CA TRP A 93 2.34 -12.26 15.32
C TRP A 93 3.02 -12.19 13.96
N THR A 94 3.45 -13.34 13.46
CA THR A 94 3.92 -13.49 12.09
C THR A 94 2.92 -14.36 11.34
N SER A 95 2.42 -13.88 10.20
CA SER A 95 1.51 -14.64 9.35
C SER A 95 2.23 -15.84 8.76
N THR A 96 1.73 -17.06 8.98
CA THR A 96 2.34 -18.30 8.46
C THR A 96 1.82 -18.65 7.06
N SER A 97 0.74 -18.00 6.62
CA SER A 97 0.20 -18.08 5.26
C SER A 97 -0.31 -16.72 4.80
N SER A 98 -0.28 -16.48 3.48
CA SER A 98 -0.89 -15.27 2.93
C SER A 98 -2.41 -15.36 2.94
N GLY A 99 -3.08 -14.25 3.18
CA GLY A 99 -4.55 -14.17 3.12
C GLY A 99 -5.14 -13.10 4.03
N GLU A 100 -6.47 -13.13 4.10
CA GLU A 100 -7.24 -12.13 4.83
C GLU A 100 -7.09 -12.28 6.34
N THR A 101 -6.70 -11.19 6.98
CA THR A 101 -6.70 -11.03 8.45
C THR A 101 -7.78 -10.03 8.83
N ILE A 102 -8.58 -10.39 9.82
CA ILE A 102 -9.65 -9.55 10.37
C ILE A 102 -9.37 -9.33 11.84
N ILE A 103 -9.32 -8.07 12.27
CA ILE A 103 -9.20 -7.66 13.67
C ILE A 103 -10.48 -6.91 14.03
N VAL A 104 -11.10 -7.29 15.11
CA VAL A 104 -12.25 -6.59 15.69
C VAL A 104 -11.89 -6.22 17.12
N ILE A 105 -12.04 -4.94 17.45
CA ILE A 105 -11.80 -4.40 18.78
C ILE A 105 -13.09 -3.74 19.25
N GLN A 106 -13.60 -4.16 20.40
CA GLN A 106 -14.80 -3.60 21.01
C GLN A 106 -14.44 -2.92 22.32
N ASN A 107 -14.74 -1.63 22.45
CA ASN A 107 -14.63 -0.94 23.74
C ASN A 107 -15.72 -1.41 24.70
N THR A 108 -15.31 -2.09 25.76
CA THR A 108 -16.20 -2.56 26.84
C THR A 108 -15.96 -1.79 28.14
N GLY A 109 -15.04 -0.79 28.11
CA GLY A 109 -14.72 0.06 29.26
C GLY A 109 -15.60 1.31 29.38
N GLU A 110 -15.30 2.11 30.39
CA GLU A 110 -15.97 3.37 30.69
C GLU A 110 -15.19 4.60 30.18
N SER A 111 -14.08 4.41 29.46
CA SER A 111 -13.25 5.45 28.86
C SER A 111 -12.99 5.16 27.40
N GLU A 112 -12.45 6.15 26.68
CA GLU A 112 -11.94 5.98 25.32
C GLU A 112 -10.79 4.96 25.31
N PHE A 113 -10.62 4.25 24.17
CA PHE A 113 -9.43 3.45 23.92
C PHE A 113 -8.66 4.01 22.72
N THR A 114 -7.35 3.82 22.73
CA THR A 114 -6.46 4.16 21.62
C THR A 114 -5.81 2.90 21.09
N GLU A 115 -5.80 2.77 19.78
CA GLU A 115 -5.03 1.74 19.09
C GLU A 115 -3.91 2.35 18.28
N GLU A 116 -2.78 1.67 18.24
CA GLU A 116 -1.63 1.95 17.39
C GLU A 116 -1.26 0.66 16.69
N TYR A 117 -1.20 0.66 15.36
CA TYR A 117 -0.85 -0.55 14.63
C TYR A 117 0.24 -0.32 13.60
N ARG A 118 0.95 -1.41 13.32
CA ARG A 118 1.89 -1.55 12.22
C ARG A 118 1.63 -2.88 11.55
N PHE A 119 1.10 -2.82 10.33
CA PHE A 119 0.80 -3.99 9.53
C PHE A 119 1.64 -4.00 8.26
N GLU A 120 2.15 -5.17 7.91
CA GLU A 120 2.72 -5.44 6.60
C GLU A 120 1.62 -6.03 5.72
N LEU A 121 1.29 -5.31 4.66
CA LEU A 121 0.20 -5.62 3.75
C LEU A 121 0.75 -6.14 2.42
N GLU A 122 0.00 -6.98 1.76
CA GLU A 122 0.26 -7.30 0.36
C GLU A 122 0.01 -6.07 -0.51
N ARG A 123 1.02 -5.64 -1.27
CA ARG A 123 0.89 -4.49 -2.16
C ARG A 123 -0.13 -4.81 -3.26
N ASP A 124 -1.00 -3.86 -3.58
CA ASP A 124 -1.99 -4.01 -4.65
C ASP A 124 -1.32 -4.37 -5.99
N PRO A 125 -1.64 -5.52 -6.59
CA PRO A 125 -1.08 -5.95 -7.89
C PRO A 125 -1.29 -4.92 -9.01
N LEU A 126 -2.31 -4.06 -8.90
CA LEU A 126 -2.56 -2.98 -9.85
C LEU A 126 -1.42 -1.97 -9.89
N PHE A 127 -0.66 -1.82 -8.81
CA PHE A 127 0.48 -0.88 -8.75
C PHE A 127 1.54 -1.20 -9.81
N PHE A 128 1.83 -2.49 -10.00
CA PHE A 128 2.71 -2.95 -11.06
C PHE A 128 2.16 -2.65 -12.45
N THR A 129 0.86 -2.87 -12.65
CA THR A 129 0.17 -2.58 -13.91
C THR A 129 0.22 -1.08 -14.24
N TYR A 130 -0.03 -0.21 -13.26
CA TYR A 130 0.10 1.25 -13.43
C TYR A 130 1.51 1.67 -13.83
N SER A 131 2.53 1.08 -13.22
CA SER A 131 3.93 1.37 -13.56
C SER A 131 4.23 1.06 -15.03
N ILE A 132 3.75 -0.08 -15.55
CA ILE A 132 3.87 -0.45 -16.97
C ILE A 132 3.15 0.56 -17.86
N LEU A 133 1.93 0.96 -17.52
CA LEU A 133 1.15 1.95 -18.29
C LEU A 133 1.86 3.30 -18.36
N VAL A 134 2.49 3.74 -17.26
CA VAL A 134 3.28 4.98 -17.23
C VAL A 134 4.50 4.87 -18.13
N ILE A 135 5.21 3.75 -18.16
CA ILE A 135 6.34 3.51 -19.08
C ILE A 135 5.87 3.59 -20.52
N ILE A 136 4.78 2.90 -20.85
CA ILE A 136 4.21 2.90 -22.22
C ILE A 136 3.83 4.33 -22.64
N ALA A 137 3.17 5.09 -21.76
CA ALA A 137 2.78 6.47 -22.03
C ALA A 137 4.01 7.35 -22.35
N GLY A 138 5.09 7.22 -21.59
CA GLY A 138 6.34 7.94 -21.85
C GLY A 138 6.96 7.56 -23.20
N ILE A 139 6.99 6.28 -23.55
CA ILE A 139 7.50 5.79 -24.84
C ILE A 139 6.64 6.32 -26.00
N VAL A 140 5.32 6.34 -25.85
CA VAL A 140 4.40 6.88 -26.87
C VAL A 140 4.66 8.37 -27.09
N ILE A 141 4.86 9.16 -26.03
CA ILE A 141 5.20 10.59 -26.15
C ILE A 141 6.52 10.78 -26.90
N ILE A 142 7.55 9.97 -26.61
CA ILE A 142 8.82 9.98 -27.30
C ILE A 142 8.61 9.68 -28.79
N GLY A 143 7.88 8.62 -29.12
CA GLY A 143 7.59 8.19 -30.48
C GLY A 143 6.86 9.26 -31.29
N PHE A 144 5.82 9.86 -30.75
CA PHE A 144 5.11 10.97 -31.39
C PHE A 144 6.03 12.19 -31.61
N SER A 145 6.81 12.57 -30.60
CA SER A 145 7.72 13.70 -30.69
C SER A 145 8.80 13.52 -31.77
N ALA A 146 9.34 12.31 -31.90
CA ALA A 146 10.28 11.94 -32.94
C ALA A 146 9.60 11.92 -34.33
N GLY A 147 8.37 11.40 -34.43
CA GLY A 147 7.60 11.34 -35.66
C GLY A 147 7.28 12.71 -36.27
N PHE A 148 7.01 13.73 -35.43
CA PHE A 148 6.83 15.12 -35.91
C PHE A 148 8.10 15.71 -36.51
N SER A 149 9.28 15.28 -36.07
CA SER A 149 10.55 15.74 -36.63
C SER A 149 10.88 15.14 -38.00
N ALA A 150 10.37 13.93 -38.27
CA ALA A 150 10.60 13.21 -39.54
C ALA A 150 9.76 13.76 -40.71
N LYS A 151 8.63 14.42 -40.44
CA LYS A 151 7.76 15.03 -41.43
C LYS A 151 8.14 16.48 -41.73
N LYS A 152 9.38 16.76 -42.17
CA LYS A 152 9.67 17.99 -42.91
C LYS A 152 9.14 17.80 -44.32
N PRO A 153 8.20 18.67 -44.83
CA PRO A 153 7.92 18.69 -46.24
C PRO A 153 9.23 19.02 -46.96
N LYS A 154 9.63 18.18 -47.93
CA LYS A 154 10.63 18.55 -48.89
C LYS A 154 10.06 19.78 -49.60
N GLY A 155 10.60 20.94 -49.30
CA GLY A 155 10.30 22.17 -50.03
C GLY A 155 10.64 21.95 -51.48
N PHE A 156 9.76 22.39 -52.33
CA PHE A 156 10.01 22.60 -53.75
C PHE A 156 11.06 23.68 -53.95
#